data_009c9cc54263e608f95a47114463d5d6
#
_entry.id   009c9cc54263e608f95a47114463d5d6
#
_cell.length_a   1.000
_cell.length_b   1.000
_cell.length_c   1.000
_cell.angle_alpha   90.00
_cell.angle_beta   90.00
_cell.angle_gamma   90.00
#
_symmetry.space_group_name_H-M   'P 1'
#
loop_
_entity.id
_entity.type
_entity.pdbx_description
1 polymer ?
#
loop_
_entity_poly.entity_id
_entity_poly.type
_entity_poly.pdbx_seq_one_letter_code
_entity_poly.pdbx_strand_id
1 'polypeptide(L)'
;ISLGLVGSEMCIRDRVSAGYVGREDGTQLIEAYEFLRLLEHRLQLERFRRTHTLPESDDEDGMKWLARIAGFYPQGTQSAAERMLSHLRRIRLRISELHSRLFYRPLLNSVVTMSADELKLSPEAAKLQLAALGYNHPDRAFEHLTSLAAGTSRKARIQAILLPTLMEWLSDTADPDMGLLNYRKLSEAAKDRSWFLRMLRDEGIVGQRLMHILGTSPFTSDLIISAPDSLKQLSDGATGPKLLETKPDQVCKALVNSSKRHADPDKAVAVARSLRRVELARIASADLLGFMPVKQVCYELSTIWDAVLEAALRAEVRAWRLANEDAEPPARIAVIGMGRLGGMELGFGSDADVLVVAEPAEQDAGSAAEGEAVKWAIGIVDKLRRRLSKPSGDPPLDVDLGLRPEGRSGAVARTISSYERYYREWGESWELQALLRAAFVAGDKEVGERFMSMVDIFRYPEGGASASTIRDIRRMKARVDNERLPRGADRNTHTKLGRGALTDIEWTVQLLTMMHAHEYAELHDPCLLYTSPSPRDRG
;
A
#
# COMPACT_ATOMS: atom_id res chain seq x y z
N ILE A 1 -47.92 24.28 4.71
CA ILE A 1 -46.53 23.81 4.86
C ILE A 1 -46.40 22.42 4.19
N SER A 2 -47.46 21.63 4.12
CA SER A 2 -47.51 20.33 3.45
C SER A 2 -47.40 20.38 1.92
N LEU A 3 -47.84 21.46 1.29
CA LEU A 3 -47.89 21.62 -0.18
C LEU A 3 -46.52 21.69 -0.86
N GLY A 4 -45.47 22.17 -0.19
CA GLY A 4 -44.14 22.26 -0.77
C GLY A 4 -43.41 20.91 -0.81
N LEU A 5 -43.60 20.05 0.18
CA LEU A 5 -43.06 18.69 0.24
C LEU A 5 -43.71 17.77 -0.82
N VAL A 6 -45.04 17.83 -0.88
CA VAL A 6 -45.82 17.04 -1.87
C VAL A 6 -45.46 17.47 -3.30
N GLY A 7 -45.24 18.76 -3.55
CA GLY A 7 -44.85 19.26 -4.88
C GLY A 7 -43.50 18.72 -5.35
N SER A 8 -42.48 18.74 -4.50
CA SER A 8 -41.13 18.24 -4.89
C SER A 8 -41.09 16.74 -5.10
N GLU A 9 -41.75 15.96 -4.24
CA GLU A 9 -41.88 14.50 -4.38
C GLU A 9 -42.67 14.13 -5.65
N MET A 10 -43.81 14.76 -5.90
CA MET A 10 -44.57 14.60 -7.15
C MET A 10 -43.71 14.94 -8.36
N CYS A 11 -42.98 16.06 -8.32
CA CYS A 11 -42.08 16.44 -9.40
C CYS A 11 -40.99 15.43 -9.68
N ILE A 12 -40.40 14.77 -8.67
CA ILE A 12 -39.44 13.70 -8.86
C ILE A 12 -40.09 12.46 -9.45
N ARG A 13 -41.24 12.04 -8.92
CA ARG A 13 -42.02 10.89 -9.42
C ARG A 13 -42.44 11.06 -10.88
N ASP A 14 -42.89 12.26 -11.27
CA ASP A 14 -43.23 12.56 -12.66
C ASP A 14 -42.07 12.40 -13.60
N ARG A 15 -40.85 12.84 -13.20
CA ARG A 15 -39.63 12.68 -13.99
C ARG A 15 -39.16 11.25 -14.08
N VAL A 16 -39.33 10.46 -13.01
CA VAL A 16 -39.11 9.01 -13.02
C VAL A 16 -40.10 8.32 -13.97
N SER A 17 -41.36 8.70 -13.92
CA SER A 17 -42.41 8.13 -14.79
C SER A 17 -42.17 8.47 -16.26
N ALA A 18 -41.65 9.67 -16.54
CA ALA A 18 -41.25 10.09 -17.88
C ALA A 18 -39.91 9.51 -18.37
N GLY A 19 -39.20 8.74 -17.53
CA GLY A 19 -37.93 8.11 -17.88
C GLY A 19 -36.70 9.05 -17.87
N TYR A 20 -36.83 10.27 -17.34
CA TYR A 20 -35.72 11.22 -17.22
C TYR A 20 -34.77 10.89 -16.06
N VAL A 21 -35.27 10.20 -15.04
CA VAL A 21 -34.52 9.76 -13.85
C VAL A 21 -34.80 8.28 -13.62
N GLY A 22 -33.77 7.49 -13.32
CA GLY A 22 -33.92 6.08 -12.97
C GLY A 22 -34.79 5.90 -11.73
N ARG A 23 -35.54 4.79 -11.63
CA ARG A 23 -36.45 4.54 -10.50
C ARG A 23 -35.72 4.53 -9.16
N GLU A 24 -34.58 3.90 -9.10
CA GLU A 24 -33.73 3.83 -7.91
C GLU A 24 -33.21 5.21 -7.51
N ASP A 25 -32.68 5.96 -8.47
CA ASP A 25 -32.21 7.33 -8.28
C ASP A 25 -33.31 8.26 -7.79
N GLY A 26 -34.52 8.13 -8.36
CA GLY A 26 -35.69 8.90 -7.93
C GLY A 26 -36.11 8.59 -6.50
N THR A 27 -36.13 7.32 -6.10
CA THR A 27 -36.41 6.91 -4.71
C THR A 27 -35.38 7.52 -3.75
N GLN A 28 -34.11 7.40 -4.07
CA GLN A 28 -33.02 7.93 -3.25
C GLN A 28 -33.06 9.46 -3.13
N LEU A 29 -33.44 10.18 -4.19
CA LEU A 29 -33.62 11.63 -4.14
C LEU A 29 -34.78 12.03 -3.22
N ILE A 30 -35.89 11.29 -3.22
CA ILE A 30 -37.02 11.53 -2.34
C ILE A 30 -36.60 11.32 -0.88
N GLU A 31 -36.01 10.17 -0.57
CA GLU A 31 -35.51 9.86 0.78
C GLU A 31 -34.49 10.91 1.29
N ALA A 32 -33.59 11.33 0.41
CA ALA A 32 -32.61 12.36 0.72
C ALA A 32 -33.27 13.72 1.02
N TYR A 33 -34.24 14.11 0.20
CA TYR A 33 -34.99 15.35 0.38
C TYR A 33 -35.76 15.35 1.70
N GLU A 34 -36.49 14.26 1.98
CA GLU A 34 -37.25 14.11 3.22
C GLU A 34 -36.36 14.20 4.46
N PHE A 35 -35.22 13.52 4.43
CA PHE A 35 -34.26 13.54 5.54
C PHE A 35 -33.65 14.94 5.76
N LEU A 36 -33.20 15.61 4.70
CA LEU A 36 -32.67 16.98 4.83
C LEU A 36 -33.70 17.96 5.33
N ARG A 37 -34.95 17.83 4.88
CA ARG A 37 -36.09 18.67 5.37
C ARG A 37 -36.42 18.35 6.83
N LEU A 38 -36.34 17.09 7.22
CA LEU A 38 -36.49 16.70 8.62
C LEU A 38 -35.47 17.41 9.51
N LEU A 39 -34.18 17.35 9.13
CA LEU A 39 -33.11 18.03 9.89
C LEU A 39 -33.34 19.52 9.96
N GLU A 40 -33.68 20.17 8.83
CA GLU A 40 -33.99 21.59 8.76
C GLU A 40 -35.14 21.98 9.70
N HIS A 41 -36.23 21.20 9.68
CA HIS A 41 -37.36 21.44 10.57
C HIS A 41 -36.97 21.29 12.05
N ARG A 42 -36.14 20.28 12.39
CA ARG A 42 -35.69 20.10 13.78
C ARG A 42 -34.84 21.28 14.25
N LEU A 43 -33.91 21.75 13.41
CA LEU A 43 -33.11 22.95 13.70
C LEU A 43 -33.97 24.20 13.93
N GLN A 44 -35.01 24.39 13.12
CA GLN A 44 -35.91 25.52 13.24
C GLN A 44 -36.78 25.42 14.50
N LEU A 45 -37.18 24.22 14.91
CA LEU A 45 -38.01 24.00 16.10
C LEU A 45 -37.24 24.21 17.42
N GLU A 46 -35.92 24.16 17.43
CA GLU A 46 -35.15 24.39 18.64
C GLU A 46 -35.41 25.79 19.26
N ARG A 47 -35.34 26.82 18.41
CA ARG A 47 -35.50 28.23 18.86
C ARG A 47 -36.40 29.06 17.98
N PHE A 48 -37.21 28.46 17.14
CA PHE A 48 -38.06 29.11 16.15
C PHE A 48 -37.30 30.14 15.28
N ARG A 49 -36.08 29.77 14.87
CA ARG A 49 -35.21 30.60 14.01
C ARG A 49 -35.13 29.99 12.62
N ARG A 50 -35.10 30.86 11.61
CA ARG A 50 -34.82 30.41 10.23
C ARG A 50 -33.34 30.13 10.09
N THR A 51 -32.94 28.88 10.35
CA THR A 51 -31.57 28.40 10.24
C THR A 51 -31.51 27.17 9.33
N HIS A 52 -30.41 27.02 8.62
CA HIS A 52 -30.09 25.87 7.75
C HIS A 52 -28.74 25.27 8.10
N THR A 53 -28.10 25.73 9.17
CA THR A 53 -26.75 25.34 9.59
C THR A 53 -26.85 24.39 10.77
N LEU A 54 -26.11 23.27 10.69
CA LEU A 54 -25.92 22.35 11.80
C LEU A 54 -25.17 23.04 12.95
N PRO A 55 -25.33 22.56 14.20
CA PRO A 55 -24.47 22.97 15.31
C PRO A 55 -22.99 22.86 14.93
N GLU A 56 -22.15 23.70 15.52
CA GLU A 56 -20.70 23.63 15.30
C GLU A 56 -20.13 22.28 15.78
N SER A 57 -18.99 21.88 15.24
CA SER A 57 -18.41 20.54 15.52
C SER A 57 -17.97 20.35 16.98
N ASP A 58 -17.76 21.44 17.72
CA ASP A 58 -17.43 21.50 19.15
C ASP A 58 -18.68 21.61 20.04
N ASP A 59 -19.87 21.86 19.50
CA ASP A 59 -21.14 21.82 20.21
C ASP A 59 -21.68 20.37 20.27
N GLU A 60 -21.06 19.56 21.14
CA GLU A 60 -21.44 18.14 21.32
C GLU A 60 -22.89 17.99 21.80
N ASP A 61 -23.38 18.88 22.67
CA ASP A 61 -24.74 18.81 23.22
C ASP A 61 -25.78 19.17 22.16
N GLY A 62 -25.52 20.19 21.36
CA GLY A 62 -26.39 20.58 20.23
C GLY A 62 -26.46 19.46 19.18
N MET A 63 -25.33 18.84 18.84
CA MET A 63 -25.30 17.72 17.90
C MET A 63 -26.02 16.47 18.44
N LYS A 64 -25.85 16.15 19.71
CA LYS A 64 -26.53 15.02 20.37
C LYS A 64 -28.05 15.25 20.45
N TRP A 65 -28.47 16.50 20.78
CA TRP A 65 -29.86 16.89 20.80
C TRP A 65 -30.49 16.72 19.41
N LEU A 66 -29.89 17.33 18.37
CA LEU A 66 -30.36 17.23 16.99
C LEU A 66 -30.49 15.77 16.53
N ALA A 67 -29.48 14.96 16.79
CA ALA A 67 -29.51 13.56 16.42
C ALA A 67 -30.69 12.81 17.05
N ARG A 68 -30.95 13.05 18.34
CA ARG A 68 -32.04 12.39 19.06
C ARG A 68 -33.42 12.80 18.54
N ILE A 69 -33.63 14.07 18.30
CA ILE A 69 -34.95 14.56 17.76
C ILE A 69 -35.14 14.21 16.29
N ALA A 70 -34.06 13.91 15.58
CA ALA A 70 -34.10 13.35 14.22
C ALA A 70 -34.27 11.81 14.19
N GLY A 71 -34.42 11.16 15.37
CA GLY A 71 -34.71 9.73 15.49
C GLY A 71 -33.47 8.83 15.56
N PHE A 72 -32.29 9.39 15.79
CA PHE A 72 -31.07 8.59 15.97
C PHE A 72 -30.79 8.30 17.45
N TYR A 73 -30.49 7.05 17.73
CA TYR A 73 -30.15 6.56 19.07
C TYR A 73 -28.78 5.87 19.05
N PRO A 74 -28.04 5.85 20.17
CA PRO A 74 -26.78 5.12 20.25
C PRO A 74 -26.98 3.63 19.92
N GLN A 75 -25.98 3.03 19.25
CA GLN A 75 -25.99 1.59 18.93
C GLN A 75 -24.55 1.06 18.98
N GLY A 76 -24.30 0.06 19.81
CA GLY A 76 -22.95 -0.43 20.05
C GLY A 76 -22.03 0.67 20.59
N THR A 77 -20.90 0.88 19.93
CA THR A 77 -19.92 1.93 20.28
C THR A 77 -20.21 3.29 19.63
N GLN A 78 -21.21 3.38 18.74
CA GLN A 78 -21.53 4.62 18.04
C GLN A 78 -22.55 5.46 18.78
N SER A 79 -22.25 6.73 18.99
CA SER A 79 -23.17 7.73 19.53
C SER A 79 -24.30 8.08 18.54
N ALA A 80 -25.37 8.69 19.05
CA ALA A 80 -26.46 9.17 18.21
C ALA A 80 -25.98 10.20 17.16
N ALA A 81 -25.09 11.11 17.55
CA ALA A 81 -24.50 12.14 16.68
C ALA A 81 -23.67 11.52 15.56
N GLU A 82 -22.79 10.57 15.86
CA GLU A 82 -21.97 9.87 14.87
C GLU A 82 -22.83 9.12 13.85
N ARG A 83 -23.89 8.46 14.29
CA ARG A 83 -24.83 7.75 13.40
C ARG A 83 -25.56 8.72 12.47
N MET A 84 -26.05 9.83 13.01
CA MET A 84 -26.70 10.88 12.21
C MET A 84 -25.73 11.47 11.18
N LEU A 85 -24.52 11.83 11.59
CA LEU A 85 -23.50 12.39 10.70
C LEU A 85 -23.06 11.40 9.62
N SER A 86 -22.93 10.12 9.96
CA SER A 86 -22.62 9.07 8.99
C SER A 86 -23.74 8.90 7.96
N HIS A 87 -25.01 8.98 8.40
CA HIS A 87 -26.16 8.93 7.52
C HIS A 87 -26.22 10.17 6.60
N LEU A 88 -26.00 11.36 7.18
CA LEU A 88 -25.95 12.62 6.43
C LEU A 88 -24.83 12.64 5.36
N ARG A 89 -23.63 12.13 5.71
CA ARG A 89 -22.53 12.00 4.74
C ARG A 89 -22.92 11.11 3.56
N ARG A 90 -23.53 9.97 3.83
CA ARG A 90 -23.98 9.01 2.80
C ARG A 90 -25.01 9.65 1.86
N ILE A 91 -25.98 10.37 2.41
CA ILE A 91 -26.99 11.11 1.64
C ILE A 91 -26.34 12.20 0.79
N ARG A 92 -25.45 13.01 1.37
CA ARG A 92 -24.74 14.08 0.64
C ARG A 92 -23.90 13.55 -0.51
N LEU A 93 -23.15 12.45 -0.29
CA LEU A 93 -22.39 11.80 -1.34
C LEU A 93 -23.30 11.35 -2.48
N ARG A 94 -24.42 10.71 -2.16
CA ARG A 94 -25.37 10.23 -3.17
C ARG A 94 -26.03 11.36 -3.96
N ILE A 95 -26.45 12.43 -3.28
CA ILE A 95 -26.98 13.62 -3.96
C ILE A 95 -25.92 14.24 -4.87
N SER A 96 -24.67 14.35 -4.41
CA SER A 96 -23.55 14.88 -5.19
C SER A 96 -23.31 14.06 -6.46
N GLU A 97 -23.28 12.71 -6.37
CA GLU A 97 -23.17 11.81 -7.51
C GLU A 97 -24.29 12.01 -8.53
N LEU A 98 -25.54 12.04 -8.06
CA LEU A 98 -26.71 12.24 -8.91
C LEU A 98 -26.73 13.62 -9.56
N HIS A 99 -26.40 14.65 -8.79
CA HIS A 99 -26.30 16.03 -9.26
C HIS A 99 -25.19 16.17 -10.32
N SER A 100 -24.02 15.63 -10.06
CA SER A 100 -22.90 15.62 -11.01
C SER A 100 -23.29 14.93 -12.32
N ARG A 101 -23.94 13.77 -12.23
CA ARG A 101 -24.38 13.00 -13.39
C ARG A 101 -25.44 13.74 -14.23
N LEU A 102 -26.36 14.45 -13.59
CA LEU A 102 -27.45 15.12 -14.29
C LEU A 102 -27.07 16.51 -14.82
N PHE A 103 -26.26 17.28 -14.07
CA PHE A 103 -25.93 18.65 -14.41
C PHE A 103 -24.59 18.80 -15.13
N TYR A 104 -23.57 18.00 -14.75
CA TYR A 104 -22.21 18.20 -15.26
C TYR A 104 -21.84 17.25 -16.39
N ARG A 105 -22.43 16.04 -16.46
CA ARG A 105 -22.18 15.11 -17.57
C ARG A 105 -22.52 15.66 -18.96
N PRO A 106 -23.68 16.33 -19.16
CA PRO A 106 -23.96 17.00 -20.42
C PRO A 106 -22.99 18.14 -20.76
N LEU A 107 -22.48 18.82 -19.71
CA LEU A 107 -21.55 19.94 -19.85
C LEU A 107 -20.12 19.46 -20.18
N LEU A 108 -19.68 18.33 -19.62
CA LEU A 108 -18.40 17.70 -19.98
C LEU A 108 -18.39 17.27 -21.46
N ASN A 109 -19.50 16.73 -21.95
CA ASN A 109 -19.64 16.43 -23.38
C ASN A 109 -19.45 17.68 -24.23
N SER A 110 -19.95 18.84 -23.83
CA SER A 110 -19.77 20.09 -24.56
C SER A 110 -18.35 20.63 -24.49
N VAL A 111 -17.62 20.45 -23.39
CA VAL A 111 -16.18 20.81 -23.28
C VAL A 111 -15.31 19.97 -24.19
N VAL A 112 -15.60 18.69 -24.31
CA VAL A 112 -14.78 17.74 -25.09
C VAL A 112 -15.13 17.75 -26.58
N THR A 113 -16.38 18.07 -26.95
CA THR A 113 -16.81 18.19 -28.36
C THR A 113 -16.41 19.51 -29.01
N MET A 114 -15.70 20.38 -28.35
CA MET A 114 -15.21 21.69 -28.86
C MET A 114 -14.25 21.61 -30.07
N SER A 115 -13.94 20.45 -30.60
CA SER A 115 -13.18 20.32 -31.88
C SER A 115 -14.06 20.28 -33.14
N ALA A 116 -15.37 20.34 -33.00
CA ALA A 116 -16.30 20.39 -34.13
C ALA A 116 -17.21 21.62 -34.03
N ASP A 117 -17.17 22.48 -34.94
CA ASP A 117 -17.74 23.77 -35.28
C ASP A 117 -19.11 24.24 -34.74
N GLU A 118 -19.76 23.60 -33.76
CA GLU A 118 -21.08 24.00 -33.28
C GLU A 118 -21.19 23.94 -31.75
N LEU A 119 -21.40 25.10 -31.13
CA LEU A 119 -21.59 25.41 -29.71
C LEU A 119 -20.28 25.54 -28.88
N LYS A 120 -19.61 26.65 -29.09
CA LYS A 120 -18.44 27.09 -28.29
C LYS A 120 -18.88 27.56 -26.91
N LEU A 121 -18.74 26.73 -25.89
CA LEU A 121 -18.55 27.27 -24.53
C LEU A 121 -17.25 28.11 -24.54
N SER A 122 -17.31 29.31 -23.95
CA SER A 122 -16.07 30.07 -23.78
C SER A 122 -15.11 29.30 -22.88
N PRO A 123 -13.78 29.46 -23.06
CA PRO A 123 -12.80 28.83 -22.15
C PRO A 123 -13.09 29.10 -20.68
N GLU A 124 -13.63 30.28 -20.35
CA GLU A 124 -14.03 30.67 -18.99
C GLU A 124 -15.18 29.82 -18.46
N ALA A 125 -16.20 29.53 -19.27
CA ALA A 125 -17.30 28.65 -18.88
C ALA A 125 -16.82 27.21 -18.64
N ALA A 126 -15.89 26.70 -19.46
CA ALA A 126 -15.29 25.39 -19.26
C ALA A 126 -14.49 25.30 -17.94
N LYS A 127 -13.73 26.35 -17.61
CA LYS A 127 -12.96 26.41 -16.35
C LYS A 127 -13.88 26.48 -15.12
N LEU A 128 -14.98 27.23 -15.19
CA LEU A 128 -15.98 27.25 -14.11
C LEU A 128 -16.59 25.86 -13.86
N GLN A 129 -16.81 25.09 -14.91
CA GLN A 129 -17.31 23.70 -14.80
C GLN A 129 -16.28 22.78 -14.16
N LEU A 130 -15.00 22.90 -14.53
CA LEU A 130 -13.93 22.14 -13.92
C LEU A 130 -13.79 22.45 -12.42
N ALA A 131 -13.90 23.74 -12.04
CA ALA A 131 -13.94 24.13 -10.63
C ALA A 131 -15.13 23.50 -9.89
N ALA A 132 -16.31 23.45 -10.51
CA ALA A 132 -17.49 22.81 -9.95
C ALA A 132 -17.36 21.28 -9.81
N LEU A 133 -16.54 20.63 -10.63
CA LEU A 133 -16.19 19.21 -10.55
C LEU A 133 -15.07 18.92 -9.52
N GLY A 134 -14.61 19.91 -8.75
CA GLY A 134 -13.60 19.72 -7.70
C GLY A 134 -12.15 19.89 -8.15
N TYR A 135 -11.91 20.38 -9.40
CA TYR A 135 -10.55 20.72 -9.82
C TYR A 135 -10.11 22.04 -9.18
N ASN A 136 -9.01 22.01 -8.43
CA ASN A 136 -8.45 23.18 -7.76
C ASN A 136 -7.67 24.11 -8.72
N HIS A 137 -7.23 23.57 -9.86
CA HIS A 137 -6.47 24.27 -10.89
C HIS A 137 -7.16 24.19 -12.28
N PRO A 138 -8.34 24.80 -12.46
CA PRO A 138 -9.16 24.64 -13.68
C PRO A 138 -8.44 25.04 -14.98
N ASP A 139 -7.53 26.03 -14.91
CA ASP A 139 -6.73 26.45 -16.07
C ASP A 139 -5.83 25.32 -16.56
N ARG A 140 -5.09 24.68 -15.65
CA ARG A 140 -4.22 23.53 -15.98
C ARG A 140 -5.02 22.31 -16.42
N ALA A 141 -6.14 22.04 -15.75
CA ALA A 141 -7.04 20.96 -16.14
C ALA A 141 -7.56 21.17 -17.56
N PHE A 142 -7.95 22.40 -17.92
CA PHE A 142 -8.39 22.74 -19.26
C PHE A 142 -7.27 22.56 -20.31
N GLU A 143 -6.03 22.95 -20.01
CA GLU A 143 -4.87 22.71 -20.87
C GLU A 143 -4.62 21.20 -21.09
N HIS A 144 -4.72 20.40 -20.03
CA HIS A 144 -4.56 18.94 -20.14
C HIS A 144 -5.65 18.32 -21.01
N LEU A 145 -6.91 18.72 -20.83
CA LEU A 145 -8.03 18.24 -21.66
C LEU A 145 -7.85 18.61 -23.12
N THR A 146 -7.51 19.87 -23.39
CA THR A 146 -7.28 20.35 -24.76
C THR A 146 -6.14 19.55 -25.42
N SER A 147 -5.06 19.30 -24.68
CA SER A 147 -3.94 18.49 -25.18
C SER A 147 -4.34 17.03 -25.46
N LEU A 148 -5.16 16.42 -24.61
CA LEU A 148 -5.65 15.05 -24.76
C LEU A 148 -6.65 14.89 -25.91
N ALA A 149 -7.49 15.92 -26.15
CA ALA A 149 -8.48 15.94 -27.23
C ALA A 149 -7.89 16.43 -28.57
N ALA A 150 -6.65 16.92 -28.59
CA ALA A 150 -6.04 17.51 -29.79
C ALA A 150 -5.82 16.47 -30.91
N GLY A 151 -6.10 16.87 -32.16
CA GLY A 151 -5.81 16.11 -33.36
C GLY A 151 -7.04 15.49 -34.00
N THR A 152 -6.86 15.06 -35.27
CA THR A 152 -7.91 14.49 -36.16
C THR A 152 -7.83 12.96 -36.25
N SER A 153 -6.86 12.34 -35.60
CA SER A 153 -6.65 10.90 -35.66
C SER A 153 -7.80 10.10 -35.02
N ARG A 154 -7.97 8.84 -35.44
CA ARG A 154 -8.93 7.93 -34.81
C ARG A 154 -8.72 7.80 -33.29
N LYS A 155 -7.46 7.84 -32.85
CA LYS A 155 -7.11 7.82 -31.42
C LYS A 155 -7.62 9.06 -30.70
N ALA A 156 -7.40 10.25 -31.25
CA ALA A 156 -7.88 11.51 -30.68
C ALA A 156 -9.41 11.53 -30.53
N ARG A 157 -10.15 10.99 -31.50
CA ARG A 157 -11.61 10.89 -31.43
C ARG A 157 -12.08 9.94 -30.33
N ILE A 158 -11.43 8.76 -30.18
CA ILE A 158 -11.77 7.82 -29.10
C ILE A 158 -11.45 8.48 -27.75
N GLN A 159 -10.30 9.13 -27.64
CA GLN A 159 -9.88 9.87 -26.45
C GLN A 159 -10.94 10.92 -26.08
N ALA A 160 -11.35 11.75 -27.01
CA ALA A 160 -12.36 12.79 -26.82
C ALA A 160 -13.71 12.22 -26.32
N ILE A 161 -14.13 11.07 -26.84
CA ILE A 161 -15.36 10.39 -26.40
C ILE A 161 -15.23 9.84 -24.96
N LEU A 162 -14.05 9.38 -24.56
CA LEU A 162 -13.82 8.81 -23.22
C LEU A 162 -13.67 9.89 -22.14
N LEU A 163 -13.10 11.04 -22.48
CA LEU A 163 -12.74 12.07 -21.51
C LEU A 163 -13.88 12.47 -20.56
N PRO A 164 -15.13 12.69 -20.99
CA PRO A 164 -16.22 13.07 -20.06
C PRO A 164 -16.43 12.06 -18.94
N THR A 165 -16.43 10.77 -19.27
CA THR A 165 -16.60 9.69 -18.29
C THR A 165 -15.38 9.55 -17.38
N LEU A 166 -14.16 9.69 -17.93
CA LEU A 166 -12.94 9.65 -17.14
C LEU A 166 -12.85 10.82 -16.16
N MET A 167 -13.29 12.01 -16.58
CA MET A 167 -13.35 13.20 -15.73
C MET A 167 -14.36 13.05 -14.58
N GLU A 168 -15.51 12.43 -14.85
CA GLU A 168 -16.50 12.10 -13.83
C GLU A 168 -15.88 11.20 -12.75
N TRP A 169 -15.20 10.13 -13.15
CA TRP A 169 -14.54 9.23 -12.20
C TRP A 169 -13.38 9.89 -11.45
N LEU A 170 -12.64 10.80 -12.09
CA LEU A 170 -11.58 11.55 -11.43
C LEU A 170 -12.12 12.53 -10.38
N SER A 171 -13.29 13.14 -10.61
CA SER A 171 -13.88 14.10 -9.67
C SER A 171 -14.20 13.49 -8.29
N ASP A 172 -14.36 12.17 -8.23
CA ASP A 172 -14.64 11.43 -7.01
C ASP A 172 -13.36 10.96 -6.28
N THR A 173 -12.17 11.33 -6.79
CA THR A 173 -10.88 10.93 -6.21
C THR A 173 -10.34 11.95 -5.21
N ALA A 174 -9.28 11.59 -4.50
CA ALA A 174 -8.64 12.46 -3.51
C ALA A 174 -8.04 13.74 -4.13
N ASP A 175 -7.50 13.64 -5.36
CA ASP A 175 -6.91 14.75 -6.10
C ASP A 175 -7.20 14.62 -7.61
N PRO A 176 -8.30 15.22 -8.10
CA PRO A 176 -8.67 15.20 -9.51
C PRO A 176 -7.62 15.82 -10.46
N ASP A 177 -6.96 16.90 -10.03
CA ASP A 177 -5.92 17.59 -10.82
C ASP A 177 -4.71 16.69 -11.06
N MET A 178 -4.23 16.03 -10.00
CA MET A 178 -3.17 15.04 -10.07
C MET A 178 -3.59 13.86 -10.95
N GLY A 179 -4.81 13.37 -10.78
CA GLY A 179 -5.37 12.26 -11.56
C GLY A 179 -5.38 12.55 -13.05
N LEU A 180 -5.82 13.73 -13.45
CA LEU A 180 -5.84 14.15 -14.86
C LEU A 180 -4.42 14.31 -15.42
N LEU A 181 -3.49 14.89 -14.67
CA LEU A 181 -2.09 14.99 -15.06
C LEU A 181 -1.47 13.60 -15.27
N ASN A 182 -1.71 12.67 -14.33
CA ASN A 182 -1.22 11.30 -14.41
C ASN A 182 -1.84 10.54 -15.58
N TYR A 183 -3.14 10.74 -15.85
CA TYR A 183 -3.80 10.18 -17.02
C TYR A 183 -3.16 10.69 -18.33
N ARG A 184 -2.83 11.99 -18.42
CA ARG A 184 -2.12 12.55 -19.57
C ARG A 184 -0.75 11.91 -19.76
N LYS A 185 0.06 11.79 -18.69
CA LYS A 185 1.37 11.11 -18.74
C LYS A 185 1.24 9.65 -19.18
N LEU A 186 0.25 8.94 -18.65
CA LEU A 186 -0.01 7.54 -19.02
C LEU A 186 -0.45 7.40 -20.48
N SER A 187 -1.33 8.29 -20.95
CA SER A 187 -1.77 8.32 -22.35
C SER A 187 -0.59 8.52 -23.32
N GLU A 188 0.37 9.36 -22.94
CA GLU A 188 1.63 9.54 -23.70
C GLU A 188 2.52 8.29 -23.63
N ALA A 189 2.72 7.71 -22.45
CA ALA A 189 3.50 6.48 -22.26
C ALA A 189 2.89 5.27 -23.00
N ALA A 190 1.58 5.25 -23.16
CA ALA A 190 0.84 4.19 -23.84
C ALA A 190 0.49 4.53 -25.31
N LYS A 191 1.03 5.61 -25.89
CA LYS A 191 0.66 6.10 -27.22
C LYS A 191 0.78 5.07 -28.34
N ASP A 192 1.78 4.20 -28.28
CA ASP A 192 2.05 3.16 -29.28
C ASP A 192 1.30 1.85 -29.01
N ARG A 193 0.51 1.78 -27.95
CA ARG A 193 -0.23 0.60 -27.54
C ARG A 193 -1.65 0.64 -28.06
N SER A 194 -1.91 -0.08 -29.15
CA SER A 194 -3.23 -0.09 -29.80
C SER A 194 -4.37 -0.61 -28.92
N TRP A 195 -4.07 -1.37 -27.86
CA TRP A 195 -5.05 -1.93 -26.94
C TRP A 195 -5.52 -0.94 -25.87
N PHE A 196 -4.73 0.10 -25.52
CA PHE A 196 -4.98 0.98 -24.37
C PHE A 196 -6.36 1.65 -24.41
N LEU A 197 -6.62 2.47 -25.44
CA LEU A 197 -7.91 3.16 -25.54
C LEU A 197 -9.09 2.22 -25.82
N ARG A 198 -8.84 1.08 -26.47
CA ARG A 198 -9.88 0.05 -26.65
C ARG A 198 -10.31 -0.53 -25.32
N MET A 199 -9.35 -0.87 -24.46
CA MET A 199 -9.64 -1.43 -23.13
C MET A 199 -10.45 -0.44 -22.28
N LEU A 200 -10.09 0.85 -22.27
CA LEU A 200 -10.85 1.87 -21.54
C LEU A 200 -12.27 2.08 -22.11
N ARG A 201 -12.46 1.90 -23.41
CA ARG A 201 -13.77 2.01 -24.06
C ARG A 201 -14.65 0.79 -23.77
N ASP A 202 -14.08 -0.40 -23.88
CA ASP A 202 -14.81 -1.66 -23.89
C ASP A 202 -15.00 -2.22 -22.45
N GLU A 203 -14.11 -1.88 -21.52
CA GLU A 203 -14.09 -2.34 -20.14
C GLU A 203 -14.19 -1.14 -19.17
N GLY A 204 -15.40 -0.60 -18.96
CA GLY A 204 -15.63 0.58 -18.10
C GLY A 204 -15.06 0.43 -16.69
N ILE A 205 -15.11 -0.79 -16.13
CA ILE A 205 -14.55 -1.08 -14.80
C ILE A 205 -13.03 -0.82 -14.74
N VAL A 206 -12.29 -1.07 -15.82
CA VAL A 206 -10.85 -0.78 -15.88
C VAL A 206 -10.62 0.74 -15.83
N GLY A 207 -11.43 1.50 -16.58
CA GLY A 207 -11.38 2.96 -16.55
C GLY A 207 -11.65 3.53 -15.16
N GLN A 208 -12.68 3.06 -14.49
CA GLN A 208 -13.03 3.50 -13.13
C GLN A 208 -11.92 3.19 -12.12
N ARG A 209 -11.41 1.95 -12.11
CA ARG A 209 -10.29 1.54 -11.23
C ARG A 209 -9.04 2.37 -11.52
N LEU A 210 -8.73 2.58 -12.80
CA LEU A 210 -7.58 3.38 -13.20
C LEU A 210 -7.69 4.82 -12.72
N MET A 211 -8.82 5.49 -12.94
CA MET A 211 -9.01 6.88 -12.51
C MET A 211 -8.90 6.99 -10.99
N HIS A 212 -9.47 6.05 -10.24
CA HIS A 212 -9.33 6.02 -8.79
C HIS A 212 -7.84 5.95 -8.36
N ILE A 213 -7.05 5.07 -8.97
CA ILE A 213 -5.62 4.95 -8.67
C ILE A 213 -4.86 6.23 -9.03
N LEU A 214 -5.08 6.79 -10.23
CA LEU A 214 -4.36 7.95 -10.72
C LEU A 214 -4.65 9.22 -9.91
N GLY A 215 -5.86 9.35 -9.38
CA GLY A 215 -6.26 10.48 -8.52
C GLY A 215 -6.04 10.26 -7.03
N THR A 216 -5.48 9.10 -6.62
CA THR A 216 -5.29 8.77 -5.20
C THR A 216 -3.81 8.61 -4.83
N SER A 217 -3.00 7.96 -5.67
CA SER A 217 -1.62 7.63 -5.34
C SER A 217 -0.63 8.06 -6.43
N PRO A 218 0.23 9.06 -6.16
CA PRO A 218 1.34 9.41 -7.06
C PRO A 218 2.26 8.23 -7.31
N PHE A 219 2.63 7.50 -6.27
CA PHE A 219 3.54 6.36 -6.34
C PHE A 219 3.00 5.26 -7.27
N THR A 220 1.75 4.83 -7.07
CA THR A 220 1.15 3.79 -7.91
C THR A 220 0.96 4.26 -9.34
N SER A 221 0.64 5.54 -9.53
CA SER A 221 0.55 6.17 -10.86
C SER A 221 1.88 6.10 -11.60
N ASP A 222 3.00 6.44 -10.96
CA ASP A 222 4.33 6.38 -11.56
C ASP A 222 4.75 4.95 -11.92
N LEU A 223 4.39 3.96 -11.10
CA LEU A 223 4.61 2.54 -11.41
C LEU A 223 3.85 2.12 -12.68
N ILE A 224 2.57 2.48 -12.79
CA ILE A 224 1.72 2.17 -13.94
C ILE A 224 2.22 2.91 -15.19
N ILE A 225 2.57 4.19 -15.09
CA ILE A 225 3.11 4.98 -16.21
C ILE A 225 4.41 4.37 -16.75
N SER A 226 5.26 3.87 -15.84
CA SER A 226 6.52 3.20 -16.19
C SER A 226 6.32 1.79 -16.78
N ALA A 227 5.18 1.15 -16.51
CA ALA A 227 4.84 -0.19 -16.99
C ALA A 227 3.36 -0.27 -17.43
N PRO A 228 2.95 0.38 -18.54
CA PRO A 228 1.54 0.48 -18.94
C PRO A 228 0.85 -0.87 -19.15
N ASP A 229 1.58 -1.95 -19.44
CA ASP A 229 1.01 -3.30 -19.59
C ASP A 229 0.40 -3.84 -18.29
N SER A 230 0.75 -3.29 -17.11
CA SER A 230 0.14 -3.61 -15.82
C SER A 230 -1.36 -3.27 -15.77
N LEU A 231 -1.83 -2.34 -16.59
CA LEU A 231 -3.26 -2.01 -16.72
C LEU A 231 -4.15 -3.19 -17.06
N LYS A 232 -3.62 -4.18 -17.78
CA LYS A 232 -4.36 -5.40 -18.12
C LYS A 232 -4.81 -6.22 -16.91
N GLN A 233 -4.17 -5.98 -15.77
CA GLN A 233 -4.53 -6.63 -14.49
C GLN A 233 -5.71 -5.93 -13.80
N LEU A 234 -6.09 -4.72 -14.21
CA LEU A 234 -7.24 -4.00 -13.66
C LEU A 234 -8.59 -4.56 -14.13
N SER A 235 -8.61 -5.40 -15.17
CA SER A 235 -9.81 -6.08 -15.63
C SER A 235 -10.23 -7.21 -14.71
N ASP A 236 -11.47 -7.64 -14.83
CA ASP A 236 -11.94 -8.85 -14.15
C ASP A 236 -11.54 -10.10 -14.95
N GLY A 237 -11.25 -11.17 -14.20
CA GLY A 237 -11.05 -12.52 -14.71
C GLY A 237 -12.31 -13.36 -14.56
N ALA A 238 -12.16 -14.68 -14.69
CA ALA A 238 -13.29 -15.62 -14.56
C ALA A 238 -13.85 -15.73 -13.13
N THR A 239 -13.00 -15.48 -12.12
CA THR A 239 -13.32 -15.68 -10.69
C THR A 239 -13.26 -14.41 -9.86
N GLY A 240 -13.01 -13.25 -10.47
CA GLY A 240 -12.88 -11.96 -9.79
C GLY A 240 -11.81 -11.07 -10.40
N PRO A 241 -11.33 -10.04 -9.68
CA PRO A 241 -10.30 -9.14 -10.17
C PRO A 241 -9.00 -9.88 -10.51
N LYS A 242 -8.46 -9.69 -11.72
CA LYS A 242 -7.17 -10.30 -12.14
C LYS A 242 -6.01 -9.93 -11.22
N LEU A 243 -6.09 -8.80 -10.54
CA LEU A 243 -5.12 -8.38 -9.53
C LEU A 243 -4.90 -9.44 -8.43
N LEU A 244 -5.90 -10.28 -8.16
CA LEU A 244 -5.86 -11.34 -7.14
C LEU A 244 -5.56 -12.74 -7.71
N GLU A 245 -5.57 -12.91 -9.03
CA GLU A 245 -5.29 -14.22 -9.66
C GLU A 245 -3.83 -14.63 -9.59
N THR A 246 -2.93 -13.67 -9.38
CA THR A 246 -1.49 -13.89 -9.34
C THR A 246 -1.07 -14.52 -8.01
N LYS A 247 -0.36 -15.64 -8.07
CA LYS A 247 0.20 -16.31 -6.88
C LYS A 247 1.60 -15.79 -6.57
N PRO A 248 1.89 -15.27 -5.36
CA PRO A 248 3.18 -14.70 -4.99
C PRO A 248 4.36 -15.63 -5.30
N ASP A 249 4.27 -16.91 -4.97
CA ASP A 249 5.33 -17.91 -5.23
C ASP A 249 5.66 -18.06 -6.72
N GLN A 250 4.66 -17.95 -7.60
CA GLN A 250 4.90 -18.05 -9.05
C GLN A 250 5.64 -16.81 -9.56
N VAL A 251 5.30 -15.64 -9.05
CA VAL A 251 5.97 -14.37 -9.36
C VAL A 251 7.44 -14.43 -8.92
N CYS A 252 7.70 -14.85 -7.70
CA CYS A 252 9.04 -14.97 -7.16
C CYS A 252 9.90 -15.95 -7.97
N LYS A 253 9.36 -17.12 -8.29
CA LYS A 253 10.01 -18.08 -9.18
C LYS A 253 10.29 -17.50 -10.56
N ALA A 254 9.33 -16.76 -11.14
CA ALA A 254 9.50 -16.12 -12.44
C ALA A 254 10.58 -15.04 -12.41
N LEU A 255 10.61 -14.21 -11.35
CA LEU A 255 11.61 -13.18 -11.13
C LEU A 255 13.02 -13.78 -11.06
N VAL A 256 13.23 -14.75 -10.17
CA VAL A 256 14.53 -15.42 -9.98
C VAL A 256 14.97 -16.14 -11.28
N ASN A 257 14.07 -16.84 -11.97
CA ASN A 257 14.38 -17.55 -13.20
C ASN A 257 14.68 -16.60 -14.37
N SER A 258 14.02 -15.45 -14.45
CA SER A 258 14.28 -14.44 -15.48
C SER A 258 15.65 -13.80 -15.27
N SER A 259 16.00 -13.49 -14.03
CA SER A 259 17.32 -12.98 -13.64
C SER A 259 18.45 -13.95 -14.00
N LYS A 260 18.25 -15.27 -13.81
CA LYS A 260 19.24 -16.33 -14.15
C LYS A 260 19.63 -16.36 -15.62
N ARG A 261 18.85 -15.83 -16.54
CA ARG A 261 19.16 -15.82 -17.98
C ARG A 261 20.31 -14.88 -18.35
N HIS A 262 20.67 -13.98 -17.45
CA HIS A 262 21.70 -12.97 -17.68
C HIS A 262 22.99 -13.31 -16.93
N ALA A 263 24.09 -13.45 -17.65
CA ALA A 263 25.43 -13.64 -17.06
C ALA A 263 25.95 -12.36 -16.39
N ASP A 264 25.63 -11.20 -16.97
CA ASP A 264 25.94 -9.89 -16.44
C ASP A 264 25.06 -9.59 -15.22
N PRO A 265 25.62 -9.37 -14.02
CA PRO A 265 24.86 -9.13 -12.81
C PRO A 265 24.09 -7.78 -12.83
N ASP A 266 24.55 -6.76 -13.56
CA ASP A 266 23.79 -5.52 -13.73
C ASP A 266 22.49 -5.78 -14.50
N LYS A 267 22.53 -6.54 -15.56
CA LYS A 267 21.35 -6.94 -16.34
C LYS A 267 20.43 -7.86 -15.53
N ALA A 268 20.99 -8.82 -14.79
CA ALA A 268 20.22 -9.71 -13.94
C ALA A 268 19.39 -8.95 -12.89
N VAL A 269 20.02 -8.01 -12.20
CA VAL A 269 19.34 -7.17 -11.20
C VAL A 269 18.36 -6.19 -11.84
N ALA A 270 18.68 -5.61 -13.00
CA ALA A 270 17.76 -4.74 -13.72
C ALA A 270 16.45 -5.45 -14.11
N VAL A 271 16.54 -6.71 -14.56
CA VAL A 271 15.35 -7.54 -14.83
C VAL A 271 14.57 -7.82 -13.56
N ALA A 272 15.23 -8.17 -12.45
CA ALA A 272 14.58 -8.38 -11.16
C ALA A 272 13.82 -7.13 -10.70
N ARG A 273 14.45 -5.94 -10.80
CA ARG A 273 13.81 -4.64 -10.48
C ARG A 273 12.59 -4.36 -11.35
N SER A 274 12.69 -4.61 -12.65
CA SER A 274 11.58 -4.40 -13.58
C SER A 274 10.37 -5.28 -13.24
N LEU A 275 10.59 -6.55 -12.91
CA LEU A 275 9.52 -7.45 -12.49
C LEU A 275 8.94 -7.05 -11.13
N ARG A 276 9.81 -6.67 -10.16
CA ARG A 276 9.34 -6.11 -8.88
C ARG A 276 8.45 -4.89 -9.08
N ARG A 277 8.81 -3.96 -9.98
CA ARG A 277 8.00 -2.77 -10.27
C ARG A 277 6.59 -3.14 -10.72
N VAL A 278 6.45 -4.13 -11.61
CA VAL A 278 5.14 -4.61 -12.07
C VAL A 278 4.34 -5.20 -10.92
N GLU A 279 4.97 -5.96 -10.03
CA GLU A 279 4.32 -6.52 -8.86
C GLU A 279 3.94 -5.45 -7.82
N LEU A 280 4.79 -4.47 -7.60
CA LEU A 280 4.44 -3.32 -6.75
C LEU A 280 3.22 -2.57 -7.30
N ALA A 281 3.13 -2.39 -8.62
CA ALA A 281 1.95 -1.78 -9.25
C ALA A 281 0.69 -2.61 -9.02
N ARG A 282 0.78 -3.96 -9.12
CA ARG A 282 -0.33 -4.88 -8.86
C ARG A 282 -0.79 -4.82 -7.40
N ILE A 283 0.16 -5.00 -6.46
CA ILE A 283 -0.12 -5.02 -5.01
C ILE A 283 -0.71 -3.67 -4.58
N ALA A 284 -0.09 -2.56 -4.98
CA ALA A 284 -0.57 -1.23 -4.62
C ALA A 284 -1.95 -0.92 -5.24
N SER A 285 -2.21 -1.38 -6.47
CA SER A 285 -3.54 -1.24 -7.07
C SER A 285 -4.59 -2.06 -6.34
N ALA A 286 -4.27 -3.30 -5.94
CA ALA A 286 -5.19 -4.16 -5.19
C ALA A 286 -5.49 -3.60 -3.78
N ASP A 287 -4.49 -3.02 -3.13
CA ASP A 287 -4.62 -2.35 -1.83
C ASP A 287 -5.52 -1.11 -1.93
N LEU A 288 -5.22 -0.18 -2.85
CA LEU A 288 -5.99 1.05 -3.05
C LEU A 288 -7.45 0.80 -3.44
N LEU A 289 -7.71 -0.27 -4.18
CA LEU A 289 -9.06 -0.67 -4.58
C LEU A 289 -9.79 -1.49 -3.51
N GLY A 290 -9.16 -1.75 -2.36
CA GLY A 290 -9.74 -2.50 -1.25
C GLY A 290 -9.92 -3.99 -1.52
N PHE A 291 -9.22 -4.55 -2.52
CA PHE A 291 -9.30 -5.98 -2.86
C PHE A 291 -8.38 -6.85 -2.02
N MET A 292 -7.33 -6.26 -1.44
CA MET A 292 -6.31 -6.99 -0.68
C MET A 292 -6.25 -6.47 0.75
N PRO A 293 -6.41 -7.32 1.76
CA PRO A 293 -6.25 -6.90 3.15
C PRO A 293 -4.77 -6.61 3.45
N VAL A 294 -4.51 -5.70 4.40
CA VAL A 294 -3.16 -5.24 4.76
C VAL A 294 -2.19 -6.38 5.06
N LYS A 295 -2.66 -7.44 5.68
CA LYS A 295 -1.89 -8.67 5.96
C LYS A 295 -1.33 -9.29 4.67
N GLN A 296 -2.16 -9.43 3.64
CA GLN A 296 -1.76 -9.97 2.35
C GLN A 296 -0.81 -9.02 1.62
N VAL A 297 -1.05 -7.71 1.69
CA VAL A 297 -0.16 -6.67 1.14
C VAL A 297 1.25 -6.81 1.73
N CYS A 298 1.37 -6.85 3.06
CA CYS A 298 2.64 -6.99 3.75
C CYS A 298 3.36 -8.30 3.40
N TYR A 299 2.61 -9.41 3.35
CA TYR A 299 3.14 -10.72 2.95
C TYR A 299 3.72 -10.68 1.53
N GLU A 300 2.97 -10.17 0.56
CA GLU A 300 3.41 -10.13 -0.84
C GLU A 300 4.60 -9.17 -1.05
N LEU A 301 4.62 -8.03 -0.34
CA LEU A 301 5.77 -7.11 -0.36
C LEU A 301 7.03 -7.77 0.20
N SER A 302 6.92 -8.54 1.27
CA SER A 302 8.06 -9.28 1.86
C SER A 302 8.54 -10.38 0.92
N THR A 303 7.63 -11.18 0.39
CA THR A 303 7.94 -12.28 -0.53
C THR A 303 8.66 -11.79 -1.80
N ILE A 304 8.27 -10.63 -2.36
CA ILE A 304 8.96 -10.07 -3.53
C ILE A 304 10.35 -9.52 -3.17
N TRP A 305 10.57 -9.05 -1.93
CA TRP A 305 11.89 -8.69 -1.44
C TRP A 305 12.82 -9.89 -1.33
N ASP A 306 12.32 -11.02 -0.79
CA ASP A 306 13.07 -12.28 -0.71
C ASP A 306 13.54 -12.73 -2.10
N ALA A 307 12.64 -12.66 -3.09
CA ALA A 307 12.97 -13.01 -4.47
C ALA A 307 14.03 -12.08 -5.08
N VAL A 308 14.01 -10.79 -4.76
CA VAL A 308 15.02 -9.83 -5.24
C VAL A 308 16.37 -10.09 -4.60
N LEU A 309 16.41 -10.35 -3.28
CA LEU A 309 17.64 -10.71 -2.57
C LEU A 309 18.25 -12.00 -3.13
N GLU A 310 17.42 -13.02 -3.35
CA GLU A 310 17.82 -14.29 -3.95
C GLU A 310 18.38 -14.11 -5.37
N ALA A 311 17.69 -13.33 -6.21
CA ALA A 311 18.12 -13.04 -7.57
C ALA A 311 19.46 -12.28 -7.59
N ALA A 312 19.62 -11.27 -6.74
CA ALA A 312 20.84 -10.48 -6.65
C ALA A 312 22.02 -11.29 -6.10
N LEU A 313 21.81 -12.09 -5.05
CA LEU A 313 22.83 -12.96 -4.50
C LEU A 313 23.33 -13.97 -5.53
N ARG A 314 22.41 -14.67 -6.21
CA ARG A 314 22.76 -15.61 -7.28
C ARG A 314 23.49 -14.95 -8.44
N ALA A 315 23.15 -13.72 -8.78
CA ALA A 315 23.81 -12.98 -9.85
C ALA A 315 25.28 -12.67 -9.49
N GLU A 316 25.56 -12.28 -8.23
CA GLU A 316 26.93 -12.00 -7.77
C GLU A 316 27.77 -13.28 -7.65
N VAL A 317 27.21 -14.35 -7.10
CA VAL A 317 27.90 -15.66 -7.00
C VAL A 317 28.22 -16.20 -8.40
N ARG A 318 27.29 -16.12 -9.34
CA ARG A 318 27.49 -16.51 -10.74
C ARG A 318 28.58 -15.66 -11.40
N ALA A 319 28.57 -14.36 -11.23
CA ALA A 319 29.60 -13.47 -11.79
C ALA A 319 30.99 -13.79 -11.24
N TRP A 320 31.07 -14.16 -9.96
CA TRP A 320 32.32 -14.62 -9.36
C TRP A 320 32.79 -15.94 -9.98
N ARG A 321 31.90 -16.95 -10.13
CA ARG A 321 32.23 -18.23 -10.77
C ARG A 321 32.79 -18.04 -12.17
N LEU A 322 32.10 -17.24 -12.99
CA LEU A 322 32.54 -16.95 -14.37
C LEU A 322 33.91 -16.25 -14.42
N ALA A 323 34.21 -15.42 -13.43
CA ALA A 323 35.51 -14.74 -13.33
C ALA A 323 36.63 -15.63 -12.80
N ASN A 324 36.31 -16.82 -12.24
CA ASN A 324 37.25 -17.77 -11.64
C ASN A 324 37.16 -19.16 -12.30
N GLU A 325 37.01 -19.20 -13.63
CA GLU A 325 37.03 -20.43 -14.43
C GLU A 325 35.99 -21.48 -13.96
N ASP A 326 34.82 -21.04 -13.52
CA ASP A 326 33.74 -21.85 -12.94
C ASP A 326 34.13 -22.61 -11.64
N ALA A 327 35.14 -22.13 -10.92
CA ALA A 327 35.49 -22.67 -9.61
C ALA A 327 34.29 -22.68 -8.65
N GLU A 328 34.27 -23.67 -7.75
CA GLU A 328 33.24 -23.67 -6.70
C GLU A 328 33.51 -22.53 -5.68
N PRO A 329 32.45 -21.84 -5.24
CA PRO A 329 32.56 -20.80 -4.23
C PRO A 329 33.15 -21.33 -2.93
N PRO A 330 34.09 -20.61 -2.27
CA PRO A 330 34.67 -21.04 -1.01
C PRO A 330 33.71 -21.06 0.17
N ALA A 331 32.51 -20.47 -0.01
CA ALA A 331 31.49 -20.42 1.03
C ALA A 331 30.09 -20.62 0.49
N ARG A 332 29.22 -21.09 1.36
CA ARG A 332 27.74 -21.05 1.24
C ARG A 332 27.22 -19.89 2.04
N ILE A 333 26.39 -19.05 1.42
CA ILE A 333 25.82 -17.84 2.04
C ILE A 333 24.33 -18.03 2.26
N ALA A 334 23.86 -17.74 3.48
CA ALA A 334 22.45 -17.55 3.78
C ALA A 334 22.17 -16.10 4.22
N VAL A 335 21.09 -15.53 3.73
CA VAL A 335 20.57 -14.22 4.14
C VAL A 335 19.38 -14.44 5.04
N ILE A 336 19.42 -13.83 6.20
CA ILE A 336 18.39 -13.90 7.23
C ILE A 336 17.69 -12.54 7.30
N GLY A 337 16.41 -12.51 6.97
CA GLY A 337 15.57 -11.31 7.15
C GLY A 337 15.32 -11.06 8.62
N MET A 338 15.39 -9.79 8.99
CA MET A 338 15.14 -9.29 10.34
C MET A 338 13.97 -8.33 10.35
N GLY A 339 13.53 -7.92 11.53
CA GLY A 339 12.53 -6.87 11.68
C GLY A 339 11.25 -7.15 10.88
N ARG A 340 10.82 -6.19 10.05
CA ARG A 340 9.61 -6.34 9.24
C ARG A 340 9.78 -7.33 8.07
N LEU A 341 10.99 -7.47 7.53
CA LEU A 341 11.24 -8.44 6.47
C LEU A 341 11.09 -9.87 7.00
N GLY A 342 11.79 -10.21 8.09
CA GLY A 342 11.70 -11.54 8.68
C GLY A 342 10.32 -11.85 9.25
N GLY A 343 9.58 -10.83 9.72
CA GLY A 343 8.19 -10.95 10.17
C GLY A 343 7.14 -10.93 9.05
N MET A 344 7.51 -10.91 7.78
CA MET A 344 6.59 -10.80 6.63
C MET A 344 5.64 -9.59 6.71
N GLU A 345 6.15 -8.44 7.16
CA GLU A 345 5.35 -7.24 7.47
C GLU A 345 5.90 -5.97 6.81
N LEU A 346 6.56 -6.09 5.65
CA LEU A 346 7.07 -4.93 4.93
C LEU A 346 5.94 -4.01 4.45
N GLY A 347 6.18 -2.71 4.51
CA GLY A 347 5.40 -1.70 3.78
C GLY A 347 6.06 -1.32 2.46
N PHE A 348 5.37 -0.53 1.64
CA PHE A 348 5.87 -0.13 0.30
C PHE A 348 7.23 0.58 0.31
N GLY A 349 7.51 1.38 1.33
CA GLY A 349 8.76 2.14 1.49
C GLY A 349 9.77 1.52 2.46
N SER A 350 9.62 0.23 2.81
CA SER A 350 10.53 -0.44 3.74
C SER A 350 11.84 -0.82 3.06
N ASP A 351 12.93 -0.66 3.78
CA ASP A 351 14.22 -1.29 3.56
C ASP A 351 14.22 -2.75 4.00
N ALA A 352 15.25 -3.50 3.61
CA ALA A 352 15.46 -4.88 4.03
C ALA A 352 16.50 -4.94 5.14
N ASP A 353 16.07 -5.16 6.37
CA ASP A 353 16.95 -5.49 7.49
C ASP A 353 17.42 -6.94 7.36
N VAL A 354 18.74 -7.19 7.29
CA VAL A 354 19.25 -8.56 7.13
C VAL A 354 20.51 -8.83 7.95
N LEU A 355 20.69 -10.12 8.29
CA LEU A 355 21.96 -10.69 8.72
C LEU A 355 22.51 -11.61 7.60
N VAL A 356 23.81 -11.77 7.57
CA VAL A 356 24.48 -12.63 6.58
C VAL A 356 25.27 -13.71 7.29
N VAL A 357 24.95 -14.96 6.99
CA VAL A 357 25.63 -16.15 7.48
C VAL A 357 26.49 -16.74 6.35
N ALA A 358 27.74 -17.05 6.64
CA ALA A 358 28.67 -17.62 5.69
C ALA A 358 29.37 -18.85 6.30
N GLU A 359 29.12 -20.01 5.71
CA GLU A 359 29.78 -21.26 6.10
C GLU A 359 30.75 -21.70 5.01
N PRO A 360 31.89 -22.31 5.36
CA PRO A 360 32.77 -22.93 4.38
C PRO A 360 32.01 -23.91 3.48
N ALA A 361 32.45 -24.04 2.22
CA ALA A 361 31.85 -24.99 1.28
C ALA A 361 32.03 -26.43 1.76
N GLU A 362 33.21 -26.73 2.30
CA GLU A 362 33.51 -28.04 2.92
C GLU A 362 33.10 -28.04 4.39
N GLN A 363 32.41 -29.10 4.80
CA GLN A 363 32.06 -29.29 6.22
C GLN A 363 33.34 -29.69 6.98
N ASP A 364 33.43 -29.26 8.24
CA ASP A 364 34.60 -29.50 9.13
C ASP A 364 35.92 -28.83 8.71
N ALA A 365 35.84 -27.81 7.86
CA ALA A 365 36.95 -26.97 7.49
C ALA A 365 37.49 -26.19 8.71
N GLY A 366 38.81 -26.15 8.87
CA GLY A 366 39.45 -25.44 9.99
C GLY A 366 39.28 -23.92 9.93
N SER A 367 39.71 -23.23 10.99
CA SER A 367 39.54 -21.78 11.16
C SER A 367 40.07 -20.89 10.02
N ALA A 368 41.06 -21.36 9.28
CA ALA A 368 41.56 -20.68 8.10
C ALA A 368 40.53 -20.64 6.97
N ALA A 369 39.82 -21.74 6.72
CA ALA A 369 38.74 -21.80 5.73
C ALA A 369 37.51 -21.01 6.17
N GLU A 370 37.19 -20.95 7.46
CA GLU A 370 36.16 -20.07 7.98
C GLU A 370 36.47 -18.58 7.70
N GLY A 371 37.74 -18.17 7.91
CA GLY A 371 38.20 -16.81 7.63
C GLY A 371 38.11 -16.47 6.14
N GLU A 372 38.47 -17.41 5.26
CA GLU A 372 38.34 -17.24 3.80
C GLU A 372 36.87 -17.15 3.36
N ALA A 373 36.01 -18.03 3.88
CA ALA A 373 34.60 -18.06 3.62
C ALA A 373 33.93 -16.71 3.98
N VAL A 374 34.18 -16.19 5.18
CA VAL A 374 33.67 -14.92 5.65
C VAL A 374 34.17 -13.77 4.78
N LYS A 375 35.48 -13.72 4.47
CA LYS A 375 36.05 -12.67 3.61
C LYS A 375 35.43 -12.65 2.22
N TRP A 376 35.25 -13.82 1.63
CA TRP A 376 34.62 -13.95 0.32
C TRP A 376 33.14 -13.48 0.37
N ALA A 377 32.39 -13.94 1.37
CA ALA A 377 30.99 -13.57 1.55
C ALA A 377 30.82 -12.05 1.73
N ILE A 378 31.67 -11.38 2.50
CA ILE A 378 31.68 -9.92 2.65
C ILE A 378 31.84 -9.27 1.26
N GLY A 379 32.78 -9.75 0.44
CA GLY A 379 32.98 -9.24 -0.92
C GLY A 379 31.75 -9.38 -1.83
N ILE A 380 31.04 -10.52 -1.74
CA ILE A 380 29.79 -10.76 -2.48
C ILE A 380 28.66 -9.83 -1.99
N VAL A 381 28.47 -9.73 -0.68
CA VAL A 381 27.40 -8.90 -0.09
C VAL A 381 27.62 -7.41 -0.36
N ASP A 382 28.85 -6.93 -0.31
CA ASP A 382 29.19 -5.55 -0.66
C ASP A 382 28.89 -5.22 -2.12
N LYS A 383 29.14 -6.15 -3.04
CA LYS A 383 28.77 -6.01 -4.46
C LYS A 383 27.26 -6.00 -4.61
N LEU A 384 26.55 -6.93 -3.98
CA LEU A 384 25.09 -7.01 -3.98
C LEU A 384 24.46 -5.70 -3.49
N ARG A 385 24.88 -5.21 -2.33
CA ARG A 385 24.35 -3.94 -1.75
C ARG A 385 24.58 -2.76 -2.67
N ARG A 386 25.81 -2.57 -3.17
CA ARG A 386 26.13 -1.50 -4.12
C ARG A 386 25.29 -1.57 -5.39
N ARG A 387 24.99 -2.79 -5.87
CA ARG A 387 24.18 -2.97 -7.07
C ARG A 387 22.70 -2.69 -6.80
N LEU A 388 22.17 -3.14 -5.68
CA LEU A 388 20.79 -2.86 -5.27
C LEU A 388 20.55 -1.39 -4.92
N SER A 389 21.51 -0.68 -4.33
CA SER A 389 21.40 0.74 -4.02
C SER A 389 21.64 1.66 -5.22
N LYS A 390 22.08 1.13 -6.39
CA LYS A 390 22.36 1.93 -7.59
C LYS A 390 21.08 2.66 -8.05
N PRO A 391 21.14 4.00 -8.23
CA PRO A 391 20.00 4.76 -8.71
C PRO A 391 19.46 4.23 -10.04
N SER A 392 18.16 4.14 -10.15
CA SER A 392 17.44 3.71 -11.35
C SER A 392 16.06 4.36 -11.39
N GLY A 393 15.31 4.19 -12.47
CA GLY A 393 13.89 4.58 -12.54
C GLY A 393 12.94 3.69 -11.73
N ASP A 394 13.47 2.65 -11.06
CA ASP A 394 12.69 1.75 -10.20
C ASP A 394 12.73 2.22 -8.75
N PRO A 395 11.74 1.84 -7.92
CA PRO A 395 11.75 2.11 -6.49
C PRO A 395 13.04 1.60 -5.81
N PRO A 396 13.60 2.35 -4.84
CA PRO A 396 14.88 2.01 -4.21
C PRO A 396 14.85 0.64 -3.54
N LEU A 397 16.05 0.06 -3.40
CA LEU A 397 16.30 -1.25 -2.81
C LEU A 397 17.47 -1.11 -1.82
N ASP A 398 17.15 -0.64 -0.62
CA ASP A 398 18.12 -0.46 0.44
C ASP A 398 18.19 -1.71 1.33
N VAL A 399 19.42 -2.20 1.55
CA VAL A 399 19.69 -3.35 2.41
C VAL A 399 20.43 -2.87 3.65
N ASP A 400 19.78 -2.95 4.81
CA ASP A 400 20.36 -2.57 6.09
C ASP A 400 20.93 -3.78 6.84
N LEU A 401 22.18 -3.64 7.28
CA LEU A 401 22.91 -4.60 8.09
C LEU A 401 23.08 -4.11 9.54
N GLY A 402 22.36 -3.08 9.95
CA GLY A 402 22.54 -2.41 11.25
C GLY A 402 22.20 -3.27 12.46
N LEU A 403 21.41 -4.33 12.27
CA LEU A 403 21.02 -5.28 13.34
C LEU A 403 22.04 -6.42 13.55
N ARG A 404 23.17 -6.43 12.79
CA ARG A 404 24.21 -7.42 12.99
C ARG A 404 24.95 -7.23 14.32
N PRO A 405 25.55 -8.29 14.90
CA PRO A 405 26.41 -8.19 16.08
C PRO A 405 27.39 -7.04 16.02
N GLU A 406 27.53 -6.27 17.11
CA GLU A 406 28.34 -5.05 17.23
C GLU A 406 27.87 -3.90 16.29
N GLY A 407 26.67 -4.01 15.71
CA GLY A 407 26.08 -2.99 14.85
C GLY A 407 26.96 -2.64 13.65
N ARG A 408 27.12 -1.36 13.35
CA ARG A 408 27.89 -0.88 12.18
C ARG A 408 29.38 -1.18 12.26
N SER A 409 29.91 -1.46 13.45
CA SER A 409 31.34 -1.80 13.65
C SER A 409 31.63 -3.28 13.46
N GLY A 410 30.61 -4.14 13.52
CA GLY A 410 30.74 -5.58 13.40
C GLY A 410 30.95 -6.06 11.96
N ALA A 411 31.45 -7.30 11.83
CA ALA A 411 31.62 -7.95 10.54
C ALA A 411 30.30 -8.09 9.79
N VAL A 412 30.33 -7.87 8.47
CA VAL A 412 29.14 -7.94 7.59
C VAL A 412 28.58 -9.36 7.49
N ALA A 413 29.46 -10.36 7.53
CA ALA A 413 29.10 -11.78 7.54
C ALA A 413 29.86 -12.50 8.65
N ARG A 414 29.26 -13.55 9.21
CA ARG A 414 29.87 -14.43 10.24
C ARG A 414 29.48 -15.87 10.00
N THR A 415 30.24 -16.80 10.54
CA THR A 415 29.84 -18.23 10.63
C THR A 415 28.80 -18.44 11.71
N ILE A 416 28.05 -19.54 11.66
CA ILE A 416 27.09 -19.93 12.69
C ILE A 416 27.77 -20.01 14.05
N SER A 417 28.94 -20.62 14.13
CA SER A 417 29.73 -20.72 15.37
C SER A 417 30.14 -19.37 15.93
N SER A 418 30.45 -18.39 15.06
CA SER A 418 30.78 -17.02 15.47
C SER A 418 29.55 -16.28 15.98
N TYR A 419 28.38 -16.46 15.35
CA TYR A 419 27.11 -15.89 15.86
C TYR A 419 26.73 -16.49 17.20
N GLU A 420 26.79 -17.83 17.36
CA GLU A 420 26.47 -18.52 18.61
C GLU A 420 27.33 -18.01 19.76
N ARG A 421 28.64 -17.93 19.56
CA ARG A 421 29.59 -17.43 20.55
C ARG A 421 29.24 -15.99 20.95
N TYR A 422 28.99 -15.13 19.97
CA TYR A 422 28.62 -13.74 20.23
C TYR A 422 27.35 -13.63 21.07
N TYR A 423 26.26 -14.28 20.67
CA TYR A 423 25.00 -14.20 21.42
C TYR A 423 25.09 -14.82 22.80
N ARG A 424 25.94 -15.81 23.00
CA ARG A 424 26.16 -16.46 24.30
C ARG A 424 26.98 -15.58 25.24
N GLU A 425 28.02 -14.92 24.75
CA GLU A 425 28.99 -14.19 25.57
C GLU A 425 28.68 -12.67 25.66
N TRP A 426 28.15 -12.09 24.60
CA TRP A 426 28.04 -10.63 24.43
C TRP A 426 26.66 -10.17 24.01
N GLY A 427 25.74 -11.08 23.69
CA GLY A 427 24.41 -10.73 23.20
C GLY A 427 23.61 -9.89 24.21
N GLU A 428 23.23 -8.68 23.80
CA GLU A 428 22.37 -7.82 24.61
C GLU A 428 20.89 -8.22 24.51
N SER A 429 20.10 -7.96 25.54
CA SER A 429 18.68 -8.33 25.60
C SER A 429 17.87 -7.86 24.40
N TRP A 430 18.18 -6.67 23.83
CA TRP A 430 17.50 -6.14 22.66
C TRP A 430 17.89 -6.85 21.34
N GLU A 431 19.11 -7.38 21.24
CA GLU A 431 19.52 -8.19 20.09
C GLU A 431 18.79 -9.53 20.09
N LEU A 432 18.67 -10.17 21.26
CA LEU A 432 17.88 -11.40 21.41
C LEU A 432 16.39 -11.16 21.09
N GLN A 433 15.85 -10.02 21.52
CA GLN A 433 14.49 -9.60 21.12
C GLN A 433 14.37 -9.41 19.61
N ALA A 434 15.36 -8.82 18.94
CA ALA A 434 15.34 -8.63 17.49
C ALA A 434 15.34 -9.96 16.75
N LEU A 435 16.00 -11.01 17.28
CA LEU A 435 16.00 -12.36 16.72
C LEU A 435 14.63 -13.03 16.67
N LEU A 436 13.65 -12.60 17.50
CA LEU A 436 12.28 -13.10 17.43
C LEU A 436 11.66 -12.98 16.04
N ARG A 437 12.12 -11.99 15.27
CA ARG A 437 11.64 -11.73 13.92
C ARG A 437 12.64 -12.16 12.84
N ALA A 438 13.57 -13.03 13.17
CA ALA A 438 14.50 -13.59 12.20
C ALA A 438 13.81 -14.68 11.37
N ALA A 439 14.04 -14.68 10.05
CA ALA A 439 13.60 -15.74 9.15
C ALA A 439 14.60 -15.89 7.98
N PHE A 440 14.76 -17.12 7.47
CA PHE A 440 15.54 -17.34 6.24
C PHE A 440 14.82 -16.72 5.03
N VAL A 441 15.54 -15.95 4.22
CA VAL A 441 14.96 -15.23 3.06
C VAL A 441 15.65 -15.54 1.73
N ALA A 442 16.97 -15.79 1.72
CA ALA A 442 17.68 -16.04 0.47
C ALA A 442 18.98 -16.83 0.68
N GLY A 443 19.48 -17.46 -0.39
CA GLY A 443 20.77 -18.14 -0.42
C GLY A 443 20.70 -19.63 -0.15
N ASP A 444 21.66 -20.14 0.62
CA ASP A 444 21.74 -21.55 0.97
C ASP A 444 20.76 -21.92 2.08
N LYS A 445 19.80 -22.75 1.73
CA LYS A 445 18.71 -23.14 2.62
C LYS A 445 19.18 -23.94 3.82
N GLU A 446 20.14 -24.88 3.64
CA GLU A 446 20.65 -25.69 4.73
C GLU A 446 21.41 -24.85 5.77
N VAL A 447 22.24 -23.90 5.30
CA VAL A 447 22.92 -22.96 6.18
C VAL A 447 21.89 -22.07 6.92
N GLY A 448 20.85 -21.62 6.20
CA GLY A 448 19.76 -20.86 6.81
C GLY A 448 19.02 -21.63 7.89
N GLU A 449 18.61 -22.86 7.64
CA GLU A 449 17.91 -23.72 8.60
C GLU A 449 18.78 -24.03 9.83
N ARG A 450 20.06 -24.30 9.64
CA ARG A 450 21.02 -24.49 10.76
C ARG A 450 21.17 -23.24 11.60
N PHE A 451 21.26 -22.06 10.96
CA PHE A 451 21.31 -20.79 11.69
C PHE A 451 20.02 -20.55 12.49
N MET A 452 18.85 -20.78 11.88
CA MET A 452 17.56 -20.60 12.56
C MET A 452 17.45 -21.54 13.78
N SER A 453 17.87 -22.79 13.64
CA SER A 453 17.90 -23.75 14.77
C SER A 453 18.86 -23.31 15.89
N MET A 454 19.99 -22.69 15.56
CA MET A 454 20.92 -22.15 16.55
C MET A 454 20.33 -20.95 17.28
N VAL A 455 19.67 -20.00 16.59
CA VAL A 455 19.10 -18.81 17.25
C VAL A 455 17.84 -19.13 18.05
N ASP A 456 17.14 -20.25 17.80
CA ASP A 456 15.98 -20.69 18.61
C ASP A 456 16.32 -20.85 20.09
N ILE A 457 17.54 -21.29 20.41
CA ILE A 457 18.03 -21.45 21.79
C ILE A 457 18.04 -20.09 22.53
N PHE A 458 18.28 -19.00 21.80
CA PHE A 458 18.37 -17.65 22.37
C PHE A 458 17.03 -16.92 22.37
N ARG A 459 16.22 -17.08 21.33
CA ARG A 459 14.93 -16.40 21.24
C ARG A 459 13.81 -17.07 22.00
N TYR A 460 13.92 -18.38 22.26
CA TYR A 460 12.96 -19.18 23.04
C TYR A 460 13.67 -19.95 24.15
N PRO A 461 14.31 -19.25 25.11
CA PRO A 461 15.08 -19.92 26.15
C PRO A 461 14.17 -20.76 27.04
N GLU A 462 14.70 -21.91 27.48
CA GLU A 462 14.01 -22.79 28.42
C GLU A 462 13.64 -22.03 29.72
N GLY A 463 12.37 -22.12 30.12
CA GLY A 463 11.84 -21.36 31.26
C GLY A 463 11.51 -19.89 30.97
N GLY A 464 11.63 -19.45 29.71
CA GLY A 464 11.33 -18.08 29.27
C GLY A 464 12.42 -17.06 29.62
N ALA A 465 12.19 -15.80 29.24
CA ALA A 465 13.13 -14.72 29.51
C ALA A 465 13.31 -14.45 31.01
N SER A 466 14.54 -14.26 31.46
CA SER A 466 14.86 -13.96 32.87
C SER A 466 14.26 -12.62 33.31
N ALA A 467 14.04 -12.48 34.64
CA ALA A 467 13.56 -11.21 35.21
C ALA A 467 14.52 -10.03 34.95
N SER A 468 15.83 -10.26 34.75
CA SER A 468 16.80 -9.24 34.34
C SER A 468 16.57 -8.84 32.92
N THR A 469 16.45 -9.80 31.99
CA THR A 469 16.17 -9.56 30.55
C THR A 469 14.89 -8.75 30.38
N ILE A 470 13.80 -9.11 31.08
CA ILE A 470 12.52 -8.37 31.03
C ILE A 470 12.69 -6.92 31.51
N ARG A 471 13.47 -6.69 32.60
CA ARG A 471 13.74 -5.32 33.06
C ARG A 471 14.55 -4.51 32.05
N ASP A 472 15.53 -5.12 31.38
CA ASP A 472 16.37 -4.44 30.40
C ASP A 472 15.56 -4.07 29.15
N ILE A 473 14.70 -4.97 28.66
CA ILE A 473 13.76 -4.69 27.57
C ILE A 473 12.83 -3.52 27.92
N ARG A 474 12.26 -3.49 29.13
CA ARG A 474 11.41 -2.38 29.57
C ARG A 474 12.18 -1.05 29.65
N ARG A 475 13.43 -1.05 30.13
CA ARG A 475 14.30 0.14 30.12
C ARG A 475 14.62 0.61 28.72
N MET A 476 14.92 -0.33 27.82
CA MET A 476 15.19 -0.02 26.43
C MET A 476 13.95 0.60 25.75
N LYS A 477 12.75 0.04 25.97
CA LYS A 477 11.50 0.62 25.46
C LYS A 477 11.31 2.06 25.95
N ALA A 478 11.49 2.32 27.23
CA ALA A 478 11.37 3.66 27.80
C ALA A 478 12.38 4.65 27.17
N ARG A 479 13.61 4.19 26.86
CA ARG A 479 14.61 5.00 26.14
C ARG A 479 14.18 5.28 24.71
N VAL A 480 13.71 4.27 23.96
CA VAL A 480 13.21 4.40 22.59
C VAL A 480 12.07 5.43 22.53
N ASP A 481 11.13 5.37 23.47
CA ASP A 481 10.01 6.30 23.56
C ASP A 481 10.43 7.75 23.79
N ASN A 482 11.55 7.95 24.47
CA ASN A 482 12.04 9.31 24.77
C ASN A 482 13.03 9.86 23.73
N GLU A 483 13.84 9.02 23.10
CA GLU A 483 15.00 9.45 22.33
C GLU A 483 14.84 9.29 20.81
N ARG A 484 13.98 8.38 20.31
CA ARG A 484 13.91 8.04 18.89
C ARG A 484 12.88 8.83 18.09
N LEU A 485 12.04 9.63 18.72
CA LEU A 485 11.10 10.47 17.96
C LEU A 485 11.89 11.53 17.19
N PRO A 486 11.70 11.67 15.86
CA PRO A 486 12.37 12.71 15.08
C PRO A 486 12.14 14.10 15.65
N ARG A 487 13.15 14.98 15.58
CA ARG A 487 13.01 16.36 16.05
C ARG A 487 11.88 17.07 15.31
N GLY A 488 10.94 17.64 16.04
CA GLY A 488 9.77 18.33 15.50
C GLY A 488 8.57 17.44 15.15
N ALA A 489 8.67 16.12 15.31
CA ALA A 489 7.52 15.23 15.15
C ALA A 489 6.62 15.26 16.40
N ASP A 490 5.31 15.32 16.19
CA ASP A 490 4.32 15.21 17.27
C ASP A 490 4.08 13.74 17.63
N ARG A 491 4.20 13.45 18.92
CA ARG A 491 3.97 12.11 19.50
C ARG A 491 2.55 11.60 19.31
N ASN A 492 1.59 12.48 19.18
CA ASN A 492 0.17 12.12 19.05
C ASN A 492 -0.20 11.76 17.61
N THR A 493 0.58 12.20 16.63
CA THR A 493 0.32 11.97 15.20
C THR A 493 1.29 10.98 14.55
N HIS A 494 2.36 10.58 15.24
CA HIS A 494 3.36 9.69 14.69
C HIS A 494 2.94 8.23 14.78
N THR A 495 2.49 7.63 13.69
CA THR A 495 1.90 6.28 13.62
C THR A 495 2.85 5.13 13.98
N LYS A 496 4.19 5.34 13.93
CA LYS A 496 5.19 4.31 14.28
C LYS A 496 5.70 4.43 15.71
N LEU A 497 6.10 5.65 16.14
CA LEU A 497 6.78 5.91 17.42
C LEU A 497 5.95 6.72 18.40
N GLY A 498 4.71 7.04 18.06
CA GLY A 498 3.77 7.73 18.93
C GLY A 498 3.25 6.84 20.06
N ARG A 499 2.45 7.41 20.93
CA ARG A 499 1.77 6.66 22.00
C ARG A 499 0.64 5.81 21.39
N GLY A 500 0.61 4.52 21.71
CA GLY A 500 -0.35 3.57 21.13
C GLY A 500 -0.10 3.27 19.64
N ALA A 501 1.09 3.56 19.14
CA ALA A 501 1.48 3.35 17.76
C ALA A 501 2.07 1.94 17.51
N LEU A 502 2.46 1.67 16.27
CA LEU A 502 2.93 0.33 15.83
C LEU A 502 4.03 -0.24 16.74
N THR A 503 5.00 0.59 17.15
CA THR A 503 6.10 0.13 18.03
C THR A 503 5.60 -0.36 19.39
N ASP A 504 4.52 0.21 19.93
CA ASP A 504 3.97 -0.24 21.22
C ASP A 504 3.37 -1.64 21.07
N ILE A 505 2.70 -1.92 19.95
CA ILE A 505 2.16 -3.26 19.63
C ILE A 505 3.31 -4.25 19.44
N GLU A 506 4.29 -3.91 18.59
CA GLU A 506 5.45 -4.77 18.29
C GLU A 506 6.19 -5.16 19.59
N TRP A 507 6.52 -4.20 20.44
CA TRP A 507 7.23 -4.46 21.69
C TRP A 507 6.40 -5.25 22.70
N THR A 508 5.10 -5.00 22.77
CA THR A 508 4.20 -5.76 23.67
C THR A 508 4.16 -7.23 23.28
N VAL A 509 3.95 -7.51 22.00
CA VAL A 509 3.89 -8.90 21.50
C VAL A 509 5.25 -9.57 21.67
N GLN A 510 6.35 -8.94 21.30
CA GLN A 510 7.70 -9.49 21.48
C GLN A 510 8.03 -9.78 22.95
N LEU A 511 7.65 -8.89 23.87
CA LEU A 511 7.86 -9.14 25.29
C LEU A 511 7.06 -10.36 25.78
N LEU A 512 5.80 -10.49 25.37
CA LEU A 512 4.97 -11.65 25.70
C LEU A 512 5.53 -12.94 25.08
N THR A 513 6.02 -12.89 23.85
CA THR A 513 6.71 -14.02 23.22
C THR A 513 7.94 -14.43 24.02
N MET A 514 8.81 -13.49 24.40
CA MET A 514 9.99 -13.81 25.23
C MET A 514 9.63 -14.44 26.59
N MET A 515 8.49 -14.07 27.15
CA MET A 515 8.03 -14.61 28.44
C MET A 515 7.41 -15.99 28.34
N HIS A 516 6.69 -16.29 27.26
CA HIS A 516 5.77 -17.43 27.18
C HIS A 516 6.00 -18.40 26.03
N ALA A 517 6.88 -18.09 25.06
CA ALA A 517 7.09 -18.97 23.91
C ALA A 517 7.67 -20.35 24.30
N HIS A 518 8.30 -20.47 25.46
CA HIS A 518 8.77 -21.76 25.97
C HIS A 518 7.63 -22.72 26.37
N GLU A 519 6.42 -22.17 26.64
CA GLU A 519 5.21 -22.95 26.96
C GLU A 519 4.30 -23.14 25.74
N TYR A 520 4.31 -22.19 24.78
CA TYR A 520 3.37 -22.12 23.67
C TYR A 520 4.13 -22.03 22.34
N ALA A 521 4.24 -23.14 21.63
CA ALA A 521 4.93 -23.22 20.33
C ALA A 521 4.27 -22.35 19.25
N GLU A 522 2.99 -22.01 19.39
CA GLU A 522 2.27 -21.11 18.49
C GLU A 522 2.83 -19.68 18.51
N LEU A 523 3.57 -19.30 19.56
CA LEU A 523 4.26 -18.00 19.66
C LEU A 523 5.61 -17.96 18.92
N HIS A 524 6.04 -19.06 18.29
CA HIS A 524 7.27 -19.09 17.50
C HIS A 524 7.11 -18.48 16.10
N ASP A 525 5.88 -18.10 15.70
CA ASP A 525 5.66 -17.41 14.43
C ASP A 525 6.23 -15.98 14.51
N PRO A 526 7.16 -15.58 13.63
CA PRO A 526 7.76 -14.26 13.63
C PRO A 526 6.79 -13.15 13.16
N CYS A 527 5.67 -13.52 12.54
CA CYS A 527 4.69 -12.58 12.00
C CYS A 527 3.65 -12.18 13.05
N LEU A 528 3.58 -10.89 13.39
CA LEU A 528 2.59 -10.37 14.33
C LEU A 528 1.15 -10.40 13.79
N LEU A 529 0.99 -10.40 12.46
CA LEU A 529 -0.32 -10.43 11.78
C LEU A 529 -0.88 -11.85 11.65
N TYR A 530 -0.05 -12.88 11.84
CA TYR A 530 -0.42 -14.30 11.74
C TYR A 530 -0.78 -14.92 13.09
N THR A 531 -1.16 -14.12 14.07
CA THR A 531 -1.68 -14.70 15.33
C THR A 531 -2.76 -15.72 14.99
N SER A 532 -2.63 -16.91 15.58
CA SER A 532 -3.57 -18.03 15.47
C SER A 532 -5.03 -17.53 15.49
N PRO A 533 -5.94 -18.10 14.67
CA PRO A 533 -7.34 -17.68 14.67
C PRO A 533 -7.85 -17.71 16.12
N SER A 534 -8.45 -16.60 16.52
CA SER A 534 -9.06 -16.46 17.85
C SER A 534 -9.94 -17.70 18.14
N PRO A 535 -10.01 -18.19 19.38
CA PRO A 535 -10.98 -19.23 19.73
C PRO A 535 -12.41 -18.91 19.29
N ARG A 536 -12.72 -17.63 19.04
CA ARG A 536 -14.02 -17.18 18.49
C ARG A 536 -14.17 -17.46 16.99
N ASP A 537 -13.07 -17.67 16.25
CA ASP A 537 -13.09 -17.95 14.80
C ASP A 537 -13.18 -19.47 14.52
N ARG A 538 -13.22 -20.29 15.56
CA ARG A 538 -13.39 -21.76 15.49
C ARG A 538 -14.85 -22.23 15.73
N GLY A 539 -15.80 -21.30 15.71
CA GLY A 539 -17.21 -21.59 15.88
C GLY A 539 -17.96 -21.77 14.57
#